data_8576e55bc6b052f2a917afd1e244b139
#
_entry.id   8576e55bc6b052f2a917afd1e244b139
#
_cell.length_a   1.000
_cell.length_b   1.000
_cell.length_c   1.000
_cell.angle_alpha   90.00
_cell.angle_beta   90.00
_cell.angle_gamma   90.00
#
_symmetry.space_group_name_H-M   'P 1'
#
loop_
_entity.id
_entity.type
_entity.pdbx_description
1 polymer ?
#
loop_
_entity_poly.entity_id
_entity_poly.type
_entity_poly.pdbx_seq_one_letter_code
_entity_poly.pdbx_strand_id
1 'polypeptide(L)'
;REVFLWDGEDDKQVLVDFAKYIKWYDPDVIYGYNLVGYDVPQILFRAKYHGMTNYKKLLNRDGSDFGWQPAKDSDDLRMKAGGRVIVDVLRHTRLDYALSGLPRGLKPVSRHFGLEPIELDFSEKDLLDYSLSEIHDYVLSDVDCTKYLFDNYFPRIQFTAEFVGVPLETYVNAPSSYITKVLQGRSLYEQKIITREINRDRHPDIYKSDKGNYQAAYIDLFEPGYHKKNVCVDFASYYPSIAMALNLGPDTTRIVGYDDYSDKLETIEGKLYIPDSKINKRVIVEIDNDRKSCLYDMCKDFTEMRKPFKEMGTKEGDSKSNALKIMVNTFYGANTNPYINYGDMATGLVITGVARYILEHAIGLLRKKYGEKSVIYSHTDSVYTNCSVDVDWLTKRLRLILEATIPNVESEWIRLDEDVYQEGIWIQIGNYALRNADGSITKHGSTFKASTRSIFYKQVLDKLIDARIDNKVDNKFIDELYDFDSL
;
A
#
# COMPACT_ATOMS: atom_id res chain seq x y z
N ARG A 1 -4.32 28.72 19.66
CA ARG A 1 -3.31 28.75 18.58
C ARG A 1 -2.26 29.80 18.97
N GLU A 2 -0.98 29.41 18.94
CA GLU A 2 0.12 30.35 19.10
C GLU A 2 0.96 30.33 17.83
N VAL A 3 1.37 31.52 17.38
CA VAL A 3 2.21 31.71 16.22
C VAL A 3 3.47 32.42 16.68
N PHE A 4 4.62 31.82 16.42
CA PHE A 4 5.92 32.42 16.67
C PHE A 4 6.35 33.14 15.39
N LEU A 5 6.29 34.47 15.42
CA LEU A 5 6.71 35.31 14.31
C LEU A 5 8.11 35.88 14.58
N TRP A 6 8.88 35.95 13.52
CA TRP A 6 10.16 36.58 13.47
C TRP A 6 10.12 37.73 12.46
N ASP A 7 10.45 38.91 12.93
CA ASP A 7 10.44 40.15 12.16
C ASP A 7 11.81 40.86 12.15
N GLY A 8 12.86 40.21 12.61
CA GLY A 8 14.20 40.74 12.79
C GLY A 8 15.30 39.95 12.09
N GLU A 9 16.53 40.36 12.30
CA GLU A 9 17.72 39.72 11.72
C GLU A 9 18.12 38.40 12.40
N ASP A 10 17.63 38.14 13.64
CA ASP A 10 18.01 37.02 14.49
C ASP A 10 16.79 36.17 14.92
N ASP A 11 16.63 35.01 14.30
CA ASP A 11 15.55 34.03 14.61
C ASP A 11 15.82 33.20 15.90
N LYS A 12 16.89 33.50 16.65
CA LYS A 12 17.24 32.80 17.89
C LYS A 12 16.13 32.86 18.94
N GLN A 13 15.45 34.02 19.05
CA GLN A 13 14.36 34.17 19.98
C GLN A 13 13.18 33.25 19.68
N VAL A 14 12.85 33.04 18.41
CA VAL A 14 11.80 32.09 17.98
C VAL A 14 12.11 30.69 18.47
N LEU A 15 13.37 30.24 18.33
CA LEU A 15 13.81 28.92 18.80
C LEU A 15 13.71 28.80 20.33
N VAL A 16 14.07 29.86 21.05
CA VAL A 16 13.95 29.88 22.51
C VAL A 16 12.48 29.78 22.95
N ASP A 17 11.60 30.54 22.32
CA ASP A 17 10.20 30.58 22.70
C ASP A 17 9.48 29.28 22.27
N PHE A 18 9.82 28.70 21.13
CA PHE A 18 9.37 27.38 20.75
C PHE A 18 9.76 26.29 21.77
N ALA A 19 11.02 26.27 22.21
CA ALA A 19 11.45 25.30 23.21
C ALA A 19 10.74 25.51 24.57
N LYS A 20 10.53 26.80 25.01
CA LYS A 20 9.74 27.10 26.21
C LYS A 20 8.30 26.62 26.07
N TYR A 21 7.69 26.85 24.91
CA TYR A 21 6.33 26.42 24.62
C TYR A 21 6.19 24.89 24.68
N ILE A 22 7.08 24.13 23.99
CA ILE A 22 7.12 22.68 24.07
C ILE A 22 7.25 22.16 25.49
N LYS A 23 8.05 22.84 26.31
CA LYS A 23 8.23 22.49 27.74
C LYS A 23 7.00 22.81 28.56
N TRP A 24 6.35 23.95 28.32
CA TRP A 24 5.17 24.38 29.04
C TRP A 24 3.93 23.57 28.70
N TYR A 25 3.69 23.35 27.38
CA TYR A 25 2.55 22.60 26.90
C TYR A 25 2.69 21.08 27.14
N ASP A 26 3.93 20.59 27.18
CA ASP A 26 4.33 19.22 27.46
C ASP A 26 3.59 18.15 26.62
N PRO A 27 3.58 18.23 25.26
CA PRO A 27 2.82 17.33 24.43
C PRO A 27 3.36 15.90 24.46
N ASP A 28 2.48 14.90 24.51
CA ASP A 28 2.84 13.48 24.34
C ASP A 28 3.15 13.15 22.88
N VAL A 29 2.45 13.79 21.96
CA VAL A 29 2.59 13.59 20.52
C VAL A 29 2.87 14.92 19.83
N ILE A 30 3.92 14.96 19.02
CA ILE A 30 4.22 16.06 18.11
C ILE A 30 4.02 15.54 16.68
N TYR A 31 3.22 16.23 15.90
CA TYR A 31 2.95 15.84 14.52
C TYR A 31 3.13 16.99 13.55
N GLY A 32 3.41 16.66 12.30
CA GLY A 32 3.51 17.60 11.19
C GLY A 32 3.46 16.87 9.85
N TYR A 33 3.44 17.63 8.79
CA TYR A 33 3.49 17.11 7.43
C TYR A 33 4.89 17.34 6.84
N ASN A 34 5.63 16.29 6.58
CA ASN A 34 7.06 16.32 6.27
C ASN A 34 7.95 16.86 7.41
N LEU A 35 7.44 16.77 8.62
CA LEU A 35 8.08 17.25 9.84
C LEU A 35 9.51 16.70 10.01
N VAL A 36 9.66 15.40 9.77
CA VAL A 36 10.93 14.67 9.89
C VAL A 36 11.89 15.01 8.75
N GLY A 37 11.35 15.24 7.54
CA GLY A 37 12.16 15.53 6.37
C GLY A 37 12.58 17.00 6.25
N TYR A 38 11.84 17.92 6.85
CA TYR A 38 12.09 19.34 6.68
C TYR A 38 12.13 20.15 8.00
N ASP A 39 11.02 20.24 8.72
CA ASP A 39 10.89 21.20 9.84
C ASP A 39 11.91 20.94 10.95
N VAL A 40 11.99 19.72 11.46
CA VAL A 40 12.94 19.38 12.53
C VAL A 40 14.40 19.56 12.10
N PRO A 41 14.85 19.08 10.92
CA PRO A 41 16.17 19.38 10.41
C PRO A 41 16.48 20.89 10.37
N GLN A 42 15.54 21.74 9.92
CA GLN A 42 15.72 23.19 9.87
C GLN A 42 15.83 23.80 11.26
N ILE A 43 14.94 23.44 12.17
CA ILE A 43 14.98 23.90 13.58
C ILE A 43 16.35 23.56 14.22
N LEU A 44 16.82 22.33 14.07
CA LEU A 44 18.09 21.90 14.63
C LEU A 44 19.30 22.54 13.96
N PHE A 45 19.24 22.77 12.65
CA PHE A 45 20.26 23.49 11.91
C PHE A 45 20.38 24.93 12.38
N ARG A 46 19.24 25.65 12.53
CA ARG A 46 19.22 27.01 13.03
C ARG A 46 19.68 27.10 14.49
N ALA A 47 19.24 26.15 15.34
CA ALA A 47 19.71 26.07 16.72
C ALA A 47 21.26 25.91 16.78
N LYS A 48 21.83 25.04 15.94
CA LYS A 48 23.28 24.88 15.83
C LYS A 48 23.97 26.15 15.33
N TYR A 49 23.41 26.84 14.34
CA TYR A 49 23.91 28.10 13.81
C TYR A 49 24.04 29.18 14.93
N HIS A 50 23.05 29.24 15.82
CA HIS A 50 23.09 30.15 16.99
C HIS A 50 23.86 29.60 18.20
N GLY A 51 24.63 28.52 18.05
CA GLY A 51 25.44 27.94 19.11
C GLY A 51 24.64 27.28 20.24
N MET A 52 23.38 26.95 20.01
CA MET A 52 22.50 26.29 21.00
C MET A 52 22.77 24.77 21.02
N THR A 53 23.96 24.34 21.47
CA THR A 53 24.42 22.95 21.43
C THR A 53 23.54 21.95 22.19
N ASN A 54 22.81 22.43 23.21
CA ASN A 54 21.93 21.60 24.05
C ASN A 54 20.44 21.70 23.67
N TYR A 55 20.13 22.18 22.47
CA TYR A 55 18.75 22.45 22.06
C TYR A 55 17.83 21.22 22.13
N LYS A 56 18.34 20.05 21.75
CA LYS A 56 17.59 18.78 21.88
C LYS A 56 17.15 18.49 23.32
N LYS A 57 17.98 18.79 24.30
CA LYS A 57 17.63 18.62 25.73
C LYS A 57 16.46 19.49 26.16
N LEU A 58 16.29 20.65 25.52
CA LEU A 58 15.16 21.55 25.78
C LEU A 58 13.86 21.00 25.16
N LEU A 59 13.95 20.28 24.07
CA LEU A 59 12.80 19.66 23.38
C LEU A 59 12.38 18.33 23.99
N ASN A 60 13.33 17.59 24.57
CA ASN A 60 13.08 16.30 25.18
C ASN A 60 12.49 16.43 26.59
N ARG A 61 11.50 15.57 26.90
CA ARG A 61 10.85 15.52 28.21
C ARG A 61 11.81 15.05 29.31
N ASP A 62 12.67 14.09 28.96
CA ASP A 62 13.67 13.51 29.87
C ASP A 62 14.97 14.32 29.98
N GLY A 63 15.10 15.42 29.26
CA GLY A 63 16.30 16.23 29.20
C GLY A 63 17.52 15.55 28.55
N SER A 64 17.33 14.44 27.88
CA SER A 64 18.40 13.72 27.15
C SER A 64 18.74 14.39 25.82
N ASP A 65 19.90 14.03 25.24
CA ASP A 65 20.28 14.37 23.87
C ASP A 65 19.71 13.38 22.84
N PHE A 66 18.86 12.43 23.27
CA PHE A 66 18.38 11.35 22.46
C PHE A 66 17.41 11.83 21.36
N GLY A 67 17.54 11.24 20.19
CA GLY A 67 16.57 11.41 19.12
C GLY A 67 16.76 12.69 18.28
N TRP A 68 15.66 13.14 17.68
CA TRP A 68 15.58 14.30 16.79
C TRP A 68 16.52 14.19 15.58
N GLN A 69 16.77 12.97 15.15
CA GLN A 69 17.53 12.68 13.95
C GLN A 69 16.66 11.80 13.04
N PRO A 70 16.52 12.14 11.75
CA PRO A 70 15.87 11.26 10.78
C PRO A 70 16.54 9.89 10.76
N ALA A 71 15.76 8.84 10.46
CA ALA A 71 16.32 7.54 10.13
C ALA A 71 17.30 7.66 8.96
N LYS A 72 18.27 6.74 8.86
CA LYS A 72 19.35 6.82 7.85
C LYS A 72 18.83 6.81 6.41
N ASP A 73 17.67 6.19 6.17
CA ASP A 73 17.00 6.22 4.87
C ASP A 73 16.09 7.46 4.82
N SER A 74 16.51 8.48 4.10
CA SER A 74 15.83 9.78 3.99
C SER A 74 14.37 9.71 3.53
N ASP A 75 13.98 8.63 2.85
CA ASP A 75 12.61 8.43 2.38
C ASP A 75 11.66 7.86 3.45
N ASP A 76 12.20 7.35 4.56
CA ASP A 76 11.43 6.73 5.62
C ASP A 76 11.29 7.68 6.81
N LEU A 77 10.39 8.64 6.71
CA LEU A 77 10.09 9.73 7.64
C LEU A 77 9.85 9.26 9.08
N ARG A 78 10.88 8.68 9.70
CA ARG A 78 10.90 8.15 11.06
C ARG A 78 11.87 8.93 11.94
N MET A 79 11.43 9.26 13.15
CA MET A 79 12.23 9.98 14.13
C MET A 79 11.78 9.63 15.54
N LYS A 80 12.73 9.51 16.44
CA LYS A 80 12.48 9.36 17.87
C LYS A 80 12.79 10.65 18.62
N ALA A 81 12.10 10.87 19.72
CA ALA A 81 12.37 11.97 20.67
C ALA A 81 12.36 11.45 22.10
N GLY A 82 13.11 12.04 22.99
CA GLY A 82 13.14 11.64 24.40
C GLY A 82 11.82 11.94 25.10
N GLY A 83 11.05 10.88 25.45
CA GLY A 83 9.78 10.97 26.16
C GLY A 83 8.59 11.53 25.37
N ARG A 84 8.68 11.60 24.03
CA ARG A 84 7.60 12.08 23.15
C ARG A 84 7.50 11.23 21.89
N VAL A 85 6.33 11.19 21.30
CA VAL A 85 6.10 10.49 20.01
C VAL A 85 6.09 11.50 18.88
N ILE A 86 6.89 11.27 17.84
CA ILE A 86 6.90 12.07 16.61
C ILE A 86 6.11 11.34 15.53
N VAL A 87 5.09 12.00 14.99
CA VAL A 87 4.25 11.46 13.90
C VAL A 87 4.38 12.32 12.65
N ASP A 88 4.99 11.79 11.60
CA ASP A 88 5.01 12.44 10.30
C ASP A 88 3.81 12.00 9.46
N VAL A 89 2.87 12.90 9.23
CA VAL A 89 1.62 12.60 8.50
C VAL A 89 1.90 12.24 7.04
N LEU A 90 2.92 12.82 6.41
CA LEU A 90 3.33 12.49 5.05
C LEU A 90 3.67 10.99 4.90
N ARG A 91 4.30 10.40 5.90
CA ARG A 91 4.57 8.95 5.89
C ARG A 91 3.30 8.13 5.75
N HIS A 92 2.26 8.47 6.50
CA HIS A 92 0.98 7.75 6.48
C HIS A 92 0.19 7.97 5.19
N THR A 93 0.27 9.17 4.59
CA THR A 93 -0.32 9.43 3.27
C THR A 93 0.41 8.65 2.15
N ARG A 94 1.72 8.46 2.25
CA ARG A 94 2.50 7.64 1.31
C ARG A 94 2.10 6.16 1.35
N LEU A 95 1.71 5.66 2.51
CA LEU A 95 1.27 4.29 2.72
C LEU A 95 -0.22 4.08 2.39
N ASP A 96 -0.95 5.15 2.09
CA ASP A 96 -2.37 5.08 1.77
C ASP A 96 -2.59 4.81 0.28
N TYR A 97 -3.09 3.61 -0.02
CA TYR A 97 -3.40 3.20 -1.39
C TYR A 97 -4.56 3.98 -2.02
N ALA A 98 -5.51 4.48 -1.22
CA ALA A 98 -6.61 5.31 -1.72
C ALA A 98 -6.11 6.60 -2.37
N LEU A 99 -4.94 7.09 -1.93
CA LEU A 99 -4.28 8.24 -2.53
C LEU A 99 -3.34 7.86 -3.69
N SER A 100 -3.38 6.62 -4.18
CA SER A 100 -2.51 6.17 -5.27
C SER A 100 -2.71 7.04 -6.51
N GLY A 101 -1.62 7.67 -7.00
CA GLY A 101 -1.65 8.57 -8.16
C GLY A 101 -1.78 10.05 -7.85
N LEU A 102 -2.11 10.41 -6.61
CA LEU A 102 -2.13 11.79 -6.17
C LEU A 102 -0.71 12.24 -5.78
N PRO A 103 -0.26 13.46 -6.15
CA PRO A 103 0.95 14.04 -5.59
C PRO A 103 0.87 14.09 -4.06
N ARG A 104 1.96 13.71 -3.38
CA ARG A 104 1.98 13.57 -1.92
C ARG A 104 2.34 14.87 -1.17
N GLY A 105 2.23 16.02 -1.82
CA GLY A 105 2.33 17.31 -1.13
C GLY A 105 1.11 17.57 -0.25
N LEU A 106 1.25 18.44 0.77
CA LEU A 106 0.15 18.79 1.69
C LEU A 106 -1.08 19.29 0.94
N LYS A 107 -0.91 20.26 0.02
CA LYS A 107 -2.01 20.90 -0.69
C LYS A 107 -2.84 19.93 -1.56
N PRO A 108 -2.22 19.11 -2.47
CA PRO A 108 -2.96 18.13 -3.25
C PRO A 108 -3.70 17.11 -2.40
N VAL A 109 -3.09 16.63 -1.30
CA VAL A 109 -3.72 15.68 -0.40
C VAL A 109 -4.90 16.34 0.33
N SER A 110 -4.73 17.56 0.82
CA SER A 110 -5.81 18.31 1.49
C SER A 110 -7.02 18.55 0.58
N ARG A 111 -6.81 18.92 -0.69
CA ARG A 111 -7.89 19.06 -1.67
C ARG A 111 -8.64 17.76 -1.93
N HIS A 112 -7.92 16.64 -1.97
CA HIS A 112 -8.55 15.32 -2.11
C HIS A 112 -9.54 15.03 -0.95
N PHE A 113 -9.25 15.53 0.25
CA PHE A 113 -10.14 15.43 1.41
C PHE A 113 -11.17 16.56 1.50
N GLY A 114 -11.31 17.38 0.46
CA GLY A 114 -12.30 18.46 0.40
C GLY A 114 -11.92 19.74 1.15
N LEU A 115 -10.64 19.92 1.47
CA LEU A 115 -10.13 21.17 2.06
C LEU A 115 -9.71 22.15 0.96
N GLU A 116 -9.74 23.44 1.27
CA GLU A 116 -9.30 24.52 0.40
C GLU A 116 -8.05 25.20 0.97
N PRO A 117 -6.85 24.62 0.77
CA PRO A 117 -5.62 25.20 1.29
C PRO A 117 -5.24 26.50 0.57
N ILE A 118 -4.77 27.48 1.33
CA ILE A 118 -4.23 28.72 0.78
C ILE A 118 -2.92 28.42 0.05
N GLU A 119 -2.72 29.00 -1.12
CA GLU A 119 -1.48 28.94 -1.90
C GLU A 119 -0.89 30.33 -2.06
N LEU A 120 0.44 30.41 -1.98
CA LEU A 120 1.22 31.57 -2.38
C LEU A 120 1.92 31.24 -3.72
N ASP A 121 1.96 32.21 -4.60
CA ASP A 121 2.63 32.06 -5.90
C ASP A 121 4.11 32.41 -5.78
N PHE A 122 4.93 31.39 -5.65
CA PHE A 122 6.39 31.50 -5.61
C PHE A 122 7.05 31.49 -7.00
N SER A 123 6.28 31.49 -8.08
CA SER A 123 6.82 31.56 -9.44
C SER A 123 7.25 32.99 -9.82
N GLU A 124 6.58 33.99 -9.25
CA GLU A 124 6.83 35.42 -9.53
C GLU A 124 7.31 36.24 -8.33
N LYS A 125 7.11 35.69 -7.08
CA LYS A 125 7.40 36.40 -5.84
C LYS A 125 8.19 35.53 -4.86
N ASP A 126 9.15 36.13 -4.19
CA ASP A 126 9.81 35.51 -3.04
C ASP A 126 8.93 35.65 -1.77
N LEU A 127 9.21 34.83 -0.74
CA LEU A 127 8.48 34.87 0.52
C LEU A 127 8.51 36.28 1.16
N LEU A 128 9.58 37.03 0.98
CA LEU A 128 9.76 38.38 1.49
C LEU A 128 8.91 39.45 0.79
N ASP A 129 8.34 39.13 -0.35
CA ASP A 129 7.45 40.03 -1.11
C ASP A 129 6.00 39.99 -0.61
N TYR A 130 5.68 39.02 0.27
CA TYR A 130 4.36 38.89 0.88
C TYR A 130 4.30 39.64 2.21
N SER A 131 3.13 40.17 2.54
CA SER A 131 2.88 40.76 3.83
C SER A 131 2.89 39.72 4.96
N LEU A 132 3.22 40.12 6.17
CA LEU A 132 3.15 39.23 7.35
C LEU A 132 1.77 38.62 7.56
N SER A 133 0.68 39.32 7.18
CA SER A 133 -0.68 38.79 7.25
C SER A 133 -0.89 37.64 6.25
N GLU A 134 -0.43 37.78 5.01
CA GLU A 134 -0.53 36.73 3.99
C GLU A 134 0.27 35.47 4.40
N ILE A 135 1.50 35.66 4.91
CA ILE A 135 2.32 34.56 5.41
C ILE A 135 1.66 33.89 6.61
N HIS A 136 1.10 34.67 7.54
CA HIS A 136 0.38 34.14 8.70
C HIS A 136 -0.81 33.28 8.27
N ASP A 137 -1.67 33.77 7.38
CA ASP A 137 -2.85 33.04 6.91
C ASP A 137 -2.46 31.78 6.14
N TYR A 138 -1.41 31.84 5.32
CA TYR A 138 -0.81 30.69 4.65
C TYR A 138 -0.35 29.61 5.63
N VAL A 139 0.43 29.98 6.65
CA VAL A 139 0.94 29.05 7.67
C VAL A 139 -0.22 28.45 8.48
N LEU A 140 -1.22 29.24 8.87
CA LEU A 140 -2.40 28.73 9.57
C LEU A 140 -3.18 27.73 8.73
N SER A 141 -3.35 28.02 7.43
CA SER A 141 -3.98 27.09 6.50
C SER A 141 -3.23 25.76 6.40
N ASP A 142 -1.89 25.79 6.38
CA ASP A 142 -1.07 24.56 6.37
C ASP A 142 -1.19 23.78 7.67
N VAL A 143 -1.24 24.46 8.81
CA VAL A 143 -1.46 23.83 10.12
C VAL A 143 -2.85 23.19 10.19
N ASP A 144 -3.90 23.88 9.73
CA ASP A 144 -5.26 23.36 9.74
C ASP A 144 -5.39 22.12 8.82
N CYS A 145 -4.81 22.17 7.63
CA CYS A 145 -4.73 21.02 6.72
C CYS A 145 -3.99 19.84 7.37
N THR A 146 -2.84 20.12 7.97
CA THR A 146 -2.05 19.09 8.67
C THR A 146 -2.82 18.47 9.83
N LYS A 147 -3.49 19.31 10.64
CA LYS A 147 -4.33 18.85 11.75
C LYS A 147 -5.46 17.95 11.27
N TYR A 148 -6.19 18.36 10.23
CA TYR A 148 -7.27 17.55 9.66
C TYR A 148 -6.77 16.19 9.21
N LEU A 149 -5.65 16.15 8.50
CA LEU A 149 -5.05 14.89 8.05
C LEU A 149 -4.58 14.04 9.23
N PHE A 150 -3.96 14.64 10.24
CA PHE A 150 -3.58 13.94 11.47
C PHE A 150 -4.81 13.31 12.14
N ASP A 151 -5.86 14.08 12.38
CA ASP A 151 -7.10 13.60 13.01
C ASP A 151 -7.76 12.46 12.21
N ASN A 152 -7.56 12.43 10.88
CA ASN A 152 -8.07 11.37 10.02
C ASN A 152 -7.22 10.08 10.10
N TYR A 153 -5.90 10.20 10.22
CA TYR A 153 -4.99 9.05 10.25
C TYR A 153 -4.71 8.50 11.66
N PHE A 154 -4.71 9.35 12.66
CA PHE A 154 -4.28 8.99 14.03
C PHE A 154 -5.12 7.89 14.67
N PRO A 155 -6.46 7.83 14.54
CA PRO A 155 -7.26 6.73 15.08
C PRO A 155 -6.83 5.36 14.56
N ARG A 156 -6.45 5.28 13.27
CA ARG A 156 -5.93 4.06 12.67
C ARG A 156 -4.53 3.72 13.22
N ILE A 157 -3.68 4.72 13.38
CA ILE A 157 -2.33 4.56 13.94
C ILE A 157 -2.41 4.02 15.37
N GLN A 158 -3.24 4.64 16.19
CA GLN A 158 -3.45 4.25 17.58
C GLN A 158 -4.05 2.84 17.68
N PHE A 159 -5.15 2.59 16.97
CA PHE A 159 -5.76 1.26 16.93
C PHE A 159 -4.76 0.18 16.54
N THR A 160 -3.93 0.44 15.52
CA THR A 160 -2.95 -0.56 15.08
C THR A 160 -1.88 -0.82 16.14
N ALA A 161 -1.36 0.22 16.80
CA ALA A 161 -0.39 0.07 17.88
C ALA A 161 -0.96 -0.73 19.06
N GLU A 162 -2.18 -0.41 19.49
CA GLU A 162 -2.90 -1.10 20.57
C GLU A 162 -3.20 -2.55 20.19
N PHE A 163 -3.71 -2.79 18.99
CA PHE A 163 -4.03 -4.14 18.49
C PHE A 163 -2.79 -5.03 18.40
N VAL A 164 -1.70 -4.50 17.86
CA VAL A 164 -0.41 -5.21 17.79
C VAL A 164 0.21 -5.35 19.18
N GLY A 165 -0.20 -4.52 20.16
CA GLY A 165 0.32 -4.52 21.53
C GLY A 165 1.75 -4.01 21.62
N VAL A 166 2.06 -2.95 20.87
CA VAL A 166 3.35 -2.26 20.91
C VAL A 166 3.18 -0.80 21.30
N PRO A 167 4.16 -0.17 21.96
CA PRO A 167 4.12 1.26 22.23
C PRO A 167 3.93 2.07 20.95
N LEU A 168 3.16 3.16 21.01
CA LEU A 168 2.89 4.04 19.86
C LEU A 168 4.18 4.53 19.19
N GLU A 169 5.20 4.92 19.99
CA GLU A 169 6.52 5.30 19.47
C GLU A 169 7.16 4.18 18.65
N THR A 170 7.04 2.95 19.11
CA THR A 170 7.57 1.78 18.38
C THR A 170 6.85 1.60 17.07
N TYR A 171 5.52 1.69 17.06
CA TYR A 171 4.71 1.53 15.87
C TYR A 171 5.02 2.58 14.79
N VAL A 172 5.02 3.87 15.14
CA VAL A 172 5.25 4.94 14.16
C VAL A 172 6.68 4.95 13.61
N ASN A 173 7.62 4.32 14.33
CA ASN A 173 9.02 4.19 13.93
C ASN A 173 9.37 2.82 13.33
N ALA A 174 8.42 1.89 13.27
CA ALA A 174 8.67 0.55 12.75
C ALA A 174 8.46 0.48 11.23
N PRO A 175 9.23 -0.33 10.48
CA PRO A 175 8.87 -0.69 9.12
C PRO A 175 7.58 -1.51 9.12
N SER A 176 6.81 -1.48 8.00
CA SER A 176 5.54 -2.22 7.90
C SER A 176 5.69 -3.72 8.20
N SER A 177 6.82 -4.31 7.84
CA SER A 177 7.17 -5.70 8.13
C SER A 177 7.31 -6.03 9.63
N TYR A 178 7.53 -5.02 10.49
CA TYR A 178 7.65 -5.23 11.93
C TYR A 178 6.32 -5.69 12.56
N ILE A 179 5.21 -5.14 12.09
CA ILE A 179 3.86 -5.53 12.57
C ILE A 179 3.65 -7.02 12.34
N THR A 180 3.91 -7.48 11.12
CA THR A 180 3.80 -8.90 10.77
C THR A 180 4.70 -9.77 11.63
N LYS A 181 5.95 -9.33 11.84
CA LYS A 181 6.90 -10.05 12.71
C LYS A 181 6.37 -10.20 14.14
N VAL A 182 5.78 -9.17 14.73
CA VAL A 182 5.24 -9.22 16.09
C VAL A 182 4.03 -10.15 16.16
N LEU A 183 3.10 -10.04 15.20
CA LEU A 183 1.88 -10.84 15.18
C LEU A 183 2.17 -12.32 14.92
N GLN A 184 3.03 -12.64 13.94
CA GLN A 184 3.47 -14.02 13.70
C GLN A 184 4.20 -14.60 14.90
N GLY A 185 5.11 -13.82 15.50
CA GLY A 185 5.83 -14.25 16.69
C GLY A 185 4.90 -14.57 17.86
N ARG A 186 3.83 -13.78 18.05
CA ARG A 186 2.80 -14.05 19.05
C ARG A 186 2.03 -15.33 18.76
N SER A 187 1.53 -15.49 17.53
CA SER A 187 0.81 -16.71 17.12
C SER A 187 1.65 -17.97 17.29
N LEU A 188 2.92 -17.93 16.88
CA LEU A 188 3.86 -19.05 17.06
C LEU A 188 4.13 -19.34 18.53
N TYR A 189 4.27 -18.29 19.35
CA TYR A 189 4.47 -18.45 20.80
C TYR A 189 3.26 -19.09 21.47
N GLU A 190 2.04 -18.64 21.13
CA GLU A 190 0.78 -19.20 21.65
C GLU A 190 0.62 -20.67 21.27
N GLN A 191 1.01 -21.05 20.07
CA GLN A 191 1.04 -22.42 19.58
C GLN A 191 2.24 -23.24 20.14
N LYS A 192 3.10 -22.64 20.96
CA LYS A 192 4.33 -23.24 21.51
C LYS A 192 5.31 -23.73 20.43
N ILE A 193 5.36 -23.05 19.30
CA ILE A 193 6.26 -23.34 18.18
C ILE A 193 7.53 -22.53 18.36
N ILE A 194 8.66 -23.21 18.43
CA ILE A 194 9.99 -22.61 18.46
C ILE A 194 10.44 -22.42 17.00
N THR A 195 10.63 -21.16 16.60
CA THR A 195 11.20 -20.86 15.29
C THR A 195 12.71 -20.99 15.30
N ARG A 196 13.27 -21.44 14.18
CA ARG A 196 14.71 -21.47 13.98
C ARG A 196 15.26 -20.04 13.92
N GLU A 197 16.51 -19.86 14.31
CA GLU A 197 17.24 -18.60 14.10
C GLU A 197 17.15 -18.14 12.63
N ILE A 198 17.27 -16.81 12.42
CA ILE A 198 17.35 -16.22 11.08
C ILE A 198 18.54 -16.87 10.37
N ASN A 199 18.26 -17.80 9.50
CA ASN A 199 19.26 -18.32 8.59
C ASN A 199 19.12 -17.57 7.26
N ARG A 200 20.09 -16.70 6.93
CA ARG A 200 20.16 -16.01 5.65
C ARG A 200 20.28 -16.98 4.46
N ASP A 201 20.59 -18.25 4.73
CA ASP A 201 20.68 -19.34 3.76
C ASP A 201 19.34 -20.07 3.52
N ARG A 202 18.19 -19.53 4.00
CA ARG A 202 16.87 -20.15 3.76
C ARG A 202 16.40 -20.07 2.31
N HIS A 203 17.01 -19.23 1.49
CA HIS A 203 16.75 -19.27 0.06
C HIS A 203 17.54 -20.44 -0.54
N PRO A 204 16.85 -21.38 -1.18
CA PRO A 204 17.52 -22.44 -1.92
C PRO A 204 18.52 -21.85 -2.92
N ASP A 205 19.67 -22.51 -3.08
CA ASP A 205 20.76 -21.99 -3.94
C ASP A 205 20.31 -21.67 -5.36
N ILE A 206 19.31 -22.39 -5.86
CA ILE A 206 18.74 -22.19 -7.19
C ILE A 206 18.13 -20.77 -7.39
N TYR A 207 17.73 -20.09 -6.30
CA TYR A 207 17.18 -18.72 -6.35
C TYR A 207 18.22 -17.65 -5.99
N LYS A 208 19.41 -18.02 -5.51
CA LYS A 208 20.43 -17.04 -5.11
C LYS A 208 21.04 -16.29 -6.29
N SER A 209 21.10 -16.90 -7.47
CA SER A 209 21.68 -16.30 -8.68
C SER A 209 20.83 -15.18 -9.28
N ASP A 210 19.50 -15.19 -9.08
CA ASP A 210 18.55 -14.26 -9.68
C ASP A 210 17.92 -13.30 -8.67
N LYS A 211 18.68 -12.84 -7.68
CA LYS A 211 18.20 -11.94 -6.60
C LYS A 211 17.03 -12.50 -5.79
N GLY A 212 16.91 -13.82 -5.69
CA GLY A 212 15.91 -14.49 -4.87
C GLY A 212 14.47 -14.38 -5.36
N ASN A 213 14.24 -14.04 -6.63
CA ASN A 213 12.89 -13.84 -7.16
C ASN A 213 12.35 -15.11 -7.83
N TYR A 214 11.30 -15.69 -7.26
CA TYR A 214 10.46 -16.68 -7.93
C TYR A 214 9.45 -15.99 -8.87
N GLN A 215 8.73 -16.79 -9.66
CA GLN A 215 7.71 -16.26 -10.56
C GLN A 215 6.59 -15.59 -9.77
N ALA A 216 6.41 -14.29 -10.03
CA ALA A 216 5.42 -13.44 -9.34
C ALA A 216 3.99 -13.63 -9.90
N ALA A 217 3.12 -12.66 -9.63
CA ALA A 217 1.74 -12.64 -10.07
C ALA A 217 1.60 -12.67 -11.60
N TYR A 218 0.43 -13.13 -12.05
CA TYR A 218 0.03 -13.09 -13.46
C TYR A 218 -0.48 -11.69 -13.83
N ILE A 219 0.00 -11.16 -14.96
CA ILE A 219 -0.46 -9.88 -15.50
C ILE A 219 -0.44 -9.99 -17.01
N ASP A 220 -1.57 -9.70 -17.68
CA ASP A 220 -1.63 -9.70 -19.14
C ASP A 220 -2.75 -8.80 -19.66
N LEU A 221 -2.54 -8.21 -20.84
CA LEU A 221 -3.51 -7.39 -21.55
C LEU A 221 -3.87 -8.07 -22.86
N PHE A 222 -5.09 -8.57 -22.96
CA PHE A 222 -5.55 -9.38 -24.09
C PHE A 222 -6.22 -8.55 -25.19
N GLU A 223 -7.07 -7.58 -24.78
CA GLU A 223 -7.87 -6.77 -25.69
C GLU A 223 -7.63 -5.28 -25.40
N PRO A 224 -6.52 -4.69 -25.91
CA PRO A 224 -6.26 -3.26 -25.75
C PRO A 224 -7.28 -2.42 -26.53
N GLY A 225 -7.47 -1.18 -26.10
CA GLY A 225 -8.35 -0.22 -26.74
C GLY A 225 -9.55 0.18 -25.90
N TYR A 226 -10.60 0.67 -26.55
CA TYR A 226 -11.80 1.18 -25.92
C TYR A 226 -12.86 0.09 -25.77
N HIS A 227 -13.46 0.02 -24.59
CA HIS A 227 -14.56 -0.89 -24.26
C HIS A 227 -15.72 -0.13 -23.62
N LYS A 228 -16.94 -0.37 -24.14
CA LYS A 228 -18.18 0.28 -23.65
C LYS A 228 -18.66 -0.22 -22.30
N LYS A 229 -18.24 -1.39 -21.92
CA LYS A 229 -18.57 -2.04 -20.66
C LYS A 229 -17.33 -2.69 -20.10
N ASN A 230 -17.10 -2.51 -18.80
CA ASN A 230 -15.98 -3.13 -18.12
C ASN A 230 -16.49 -3.67 -16.79
N VAL A 231 -16.29 -4.96 -16.57
CA VAL A 231 -16.62 -5.64 -15.33
C VAL A 231 -15.33 -6.21 -14.77
N CYS A 232 -14.96 -5.76 -13.57
CA CYS A 232 -13.86 -6.31 -12.82
C CYS A 232 -14.39 -7.42 -11.92
N VAL A 233 -13.85 -8.62 -12.08
CA VAL A 233 -14.05 -9.72 -11.14
C VAL A 233 -12.79 -9.81 -10.29
N ASP A 234 -12.92 -9.52 -8.99
CA ASP A 234 -11.82 -9.39 -8.05
C ASP A 234 -11.86 -10.48 -6.98
N PHE A 235 -10.69 -11.04 -6.66
CA PHE A 235 -10.59 -12.04 -5.59
C PHE A 235 -10.48 -11.36 -4.23
N ALA A 236 -11.46 -11.60 -3.37
CA ALA A 236 -11.50 -11.02 -2.02
C ALA A 236 -10.29 -11.45 -1.17
N SER A 237 -9.42 -10.50 -0.81
CA SER A 237 -8.20 -10.74 -0.03
C SER A 237 -7.38 -11.93 -0.56
N TYR A 238 -7.07 -11.95 -1.83
CA TYR A 238 -6.63 -13.11 -2.60
C TYR A 238 -5.51 -13.94 -1.95
N TYR A 239 -4.36 -13.34 -1.67
CA TYR A 239 -3.23 -14.05 -1.08
C TYR A 239 -3.50 -14.60 0.32
N PRO A 240 -4.12 -13.83 1.23
CA PRO A 240 -4.59 -14.37 2.50
C PRO A 240 -5.59 -15.53 2.34
N SER A 241 -6.52 -15.41 1.38
CA SER A 241 -7.49 -16.47 1.10
C SER A 241 -6.84 -17.77 0.63
N ILE A 242 -5.82 -17.69 -0.24
CA ILE A 242 -5.02 -18.83 -0.66
C ILE A 242 -4.23 -19.43 0.52
N ALA A 243 -3.65 -18.57 1.37
CA ALA A 243 -2.93 -19.05 2.56
C ALA A 243 -3.84 -19.82 3.51
N MET A 244 -5.06 -19.36 3.73
CA MET A 244 -6.06 -20.09 4.52
C MET A 244 -6.54 -21.36 3.80
N ALA A 245 -6.88 -21.27 2.52
CA ALA A 245 -7.41 -22.40 1.75
C ALA A 245 -6.45 -23.61 1.73
N LEU A 246 -5.14 -23.36 1.71
CA LEU A 246 -4.12 -24.39 1.64
C LEU A 246 -3.36 -24.58 2.97
N ASN A 247 -3.76 -23.95 4.05
CA ASN A 247 -3.08 -24.04 5.35
C ASN A 247 -1.59 -23.63 5.29
N LEU A 248 -1.25 -22.60 4.52
CA LEU A 248 0.12 -22.18 4.29
C LEU A 248 0.68 -21.35 5.45
N GLY A 249 1.92 -21.59 5.80
CA GLY A 249 2.67 -20.82 6.78
C GLY A 249 4.13 -21.29 6.87
N PRO A 250 5.02 -20.48 7.47
CA PRO A 250 6.42 -20.85 7.64
C PRO A 250 6.61 -22.08 8.52
N ASP A 251 5.60 -22.49 9.22
CA ASP A 251 5.53 -23.62 10.14
C ASP A 251 4.89 -24.89 9.54
N THR A 252 4.19 -24.77 8.40
CA THR A 252 3.49 -25.89 7.75
C THR A 252 3.97 -26.15 6.33
N THR A 253 4.64 -25.20 5.67
CA THR A 253 5.02 -25.27 4.25
C THR A 253 6.52 -25.44 4.10
N ARG A 254 6.98 -26.38 3.26
CA ARG A 254 8.41 -26.56 2.99
C ARG A 254 8.68 -27.03 1.55
N ILE A 255 9.75 -26.53 0.95
CA ILE A 255 10.29 -27.07 -0.31
C ILE A 255 11.02 -28.35 -0.01
N VAL A 256 10.68 -29.43 -0.71
CA VAL A 256 11.27 -30.77 -0.54
C VAL A 256 12.04 -31.24 -1.76
N GLY A 257 11.93 -30.56 -2.90
CA GLY A 257 12.67 -30.91 -4.10
C GLY A 257 12.32 -30.06 -5.30
N TYR A 258 12.88 -30.44 -6.43
CA TYR A 258 12.66 -29.84 -7.74
C TYR A 258 12.50 -30.93 -8.80
N ASP A 259 11.66 -30.65 -9.79
CA ASP A 259 11.43 -31.54 -10.94
C ASP A 259 11.64 -30.77 -12.25
N ASP A 260 11.66 -31.47 -13.36
CA ASP A 260 11.73 -30.86 -14.68
C ASP A 260 10.52 -29.96 -14.94
N TYR A 261 10.74 -28.91 -15.72
CA TYR A 261 9.70 -27.94 -15.99
C TYR A 261 8.49 -28.54 -16.70
N SER A 262 7.33 -28.26 -16.18
CA SER A 262 6.04 -28.43 -16.81
C SER A 262 5.17 -27.25 -16.39
N ASP A 263 4.29 -26.79 -17.25
CA ASP A 263 3.32 -25.72 -16.96
C ASP A 263 2.16 -26.17 -16.04
N LYS A 264 2.11 -27.47 -15.70
CA LYS A 264 1.04 -28.04 -14.88
C LYS A 264 1.33 -27.89 -13.38
N LEU A 265 0.38 -27.27 -12.67
CA LEU A 265 0.25 -27.39 -11.24
C LEU A 265 -0.56 -28.64 -10.93
N GLU A 266 0.01 -29.57 -10.17
CA GLU A 266 -0.64 -30.84 -9.82
C GLU A 266 -0.15 -31.37 -8.48
N THR A 267 -0.91 -32.29 -7.89
CA THR A 267 -0.52 -32.98 -6.67
C THR A 267 -0.16 -34.45 -7.01
N ILE A 268 1.04 -34.85 -6.65
CA ILE A 268 1.53 -36.24 -6.85
C ILE A 268 2.00 -36.76 -5.48
N GLU A 269 1.47 -37.88 -5.04
CA GLU A 269 1.80 -38.52 -3.77
C GLU A 269 1.72 -37.55 -2.57
N GLY A 270 0.69 -36.69 -2.54
CA GLY A 270 0.46 -35.72 -1.48
C GLY A 270 1.35 -34.48 -1.53
N LYS A 271 2.24 -34.36 -2.50
CA LYS A 271 3.12 -33.20 -2.69
C LYS A 271 2.63 -32.34 -3.85
N LEU A 272 2.69 -31.01 -3.65
CA LEU A 272 2.27 -30.04 -4.64
C LEU A 272 3.45 -29.66 -5.55
N TYR A 273 3.27 -29.83 -6.86
CA TYR A 273 4.24 -29.50 -7.91
C TYR A 273 3.85 -28.16 -8.52
N ILE A 274 4.66 -27.14 -8.33
CA ILE A 274 4.36 -25.76 -8.74
C ILE A 274 5.31 -25.31 -9.85
N PRO A 275 4.78 -24.94 -11.04
CA PRO A 275 5.60 -24.37 -12.09
C PRO A 275 6.28 -23.06 -11.69
N ASP A 276 7.58 -22.96 -11.94
CA ASP A 276 8.33 -21.71 -11.86
C ASP A 276 9.19 -21.53 -13.12
N SER A 277 8.70 -20.70 -14.04
CA SER A 277 9.35 -20.46 -15.32
C SER A 277 10.68 -19.72 -15.19
N LYS A 278 10.92 -19.00 -14.09
CA LYS A 278 12.17 -18.25 -13.85
C LYS A 278 13.37 -19.18 -13.64
N ILE A 279 13.14 -20.28 -12.98
CA ILE A 279 14.18 -21.30 -12.76
C ILE A 279 14.05 -22.49 -13.72
N ASN A 280 13.05 -22.46 -14.60
CA ASN A 280 12.75 -23.53 -15.54
C ASN A 280 12.60 -24.90 -14.86
N LYS A 281 11.90 -24.94 -13.72
CA LYS A 281 11.65 -26.14 -12.90
C LYS A 281 10.24 -26.10 -12.32
N ARG A 282 9.75 -27.26 -11.86
CA ARG A 282 8.66 -27.32 -10.89
C ARG A 282 9.26 -27.42 -9.49
N VAL A 283 8.72 -26.65 -8.58
CA VAL A 283 9.08 -26.72 -7.17
C VAL A 283 8.16 -27.71 -6.47
N ILE A 284 8.73 -28.66 -5.76
CA ILE A 284 7.98 -29.70 -5.03
C ILE A 284 7.84 -29.24 -3.58
N VAL A 285 6.60 -29.10 -3.13
CA VAL A 285 6.26 -28.57 -1.80
C VAL A 285 5.43 -29.57 -1.01
N GLU A 286 5.78 -29.77 0.23
CA GLU A 286 4.95 -30.42 1.24
C GLU A 286 4.23 -29.40 2.11
N ILE A 287 2.95 -29.67 2.44
CA ILE A 287 2.13 -28.87 3.33
C ILE A 287 1.67 -29.80 4.47
N ASP A 288 2.04 -29.43 5.70
CA ASP A 288 1.59 -30.13 6.92
C ASP A 288 0.15 -29.70 7.23
N ASN A 289 -0.78 -30.66 7.21
CA ASN A 289 -2.19 -30.44 7.50
C ASN A 289 -2.62 -31.02 8.85
N ASP A 290 -1.70 -31.55 9.64
CA ASP A 290 -2.01 -32.12 10.96
C ASP A 290 -2.40 -31.04 11.99
N ARG A 291 -2.05 -29.80 11.71
CA ARG A 291 -2.40 -28.62 12.52
C ARG A 291 -2.62 -27.40 11.62
N LYS A 292 -3.28 -26.36 12.17
CA LYS A 292 -3.41 -25.08 11.47
C LYS A 292 -2.10 -24.31 11.50
N SER A 293 -1.82 -23.61 10.40
CA SER A 293 -0.65 -22.74 10.32
C SER A 293 -0.85 -21.45 11.12
N CYS A 294 0.25 -20.83 11.54
CA CYS A 294 0.18 -19.52 12.20
C CYS A 294 -0.44 -18.44 11.31
N LEU A 295 -0.31 -18.54 9.99
CA LEU A 295 -0.96 -17.61 9.06
C LEU A 295 -2.44 -17.88 8.90
N TYR A 296 -2.86 -19.14 8.94
CA TYR A 296 -4.29 -19.48 8.86
C TYR A 296 -5.08 -18.80 9.97
N ASP A 297 -4.67 -19.01 11.22
CA ASP A 297 -5.35 -18.43 12.37
C ASP A 297 -5.36 -16.90 12.31
N MET A 298 -4.21 -16.29 12.05
CA MET A 298 -4.09 -14.83 11.94
C MET A 298 -4.97 -14.25 10.83
N CYS A 299 -4.96 -14.83 9.63
CA CYS A 299 -5.76 -14.34 8.50
C CYS A 299 -7.27 -14.51 8.77
N LYS A 300 -7.65 -15.64 9.38
CA LYS A 300 -9.04 -15.93 9.77
C LYS A 300 -9.53 -14.91 10.79
N ASP A 301 -8.81 -14.78 11.91
CA ASP A 301 -9.18 -13.88 13.01
C ASP A 301 -9.33 -12.45 12.51
N PHE A 302 -8.39 -11.95 11.73
CA PHE A 302 -8.46 -10.59 11.19
C PHE A 302 -9.60 -10.40 10.19
N THR A 303 -9.90 -11.42 9.38
CA THR A 303 -11.02 -11.38 8.45
C THR A 303 -12.36 -11.35 9.20
N GLU A 304 -12.47 -12.13 10.27
CA GLU A 304 -13.67 -12.15 11.12
C GLU A 304 -13.82 -10.85 11.92
N MET A 305 -12.74 -10.33 12.51
CA MET A 305 -12.75 -9.07 13.25
C MET A 305 -13.07 -7.84 12.38
N ARG A 306 -12.87 -7.90 11.07
CA ARG A 306 -13.24 -6.82 10.16
C ARG A 306 -14.75 -6.66 9.98
N LYS A 307 -15.53 -7.74 10.07
CA LYS A 307 -16.96 -7.73 9.80
C LYS A 307 -17.71 -6.72 10.68
N PRO A 308 -17.63 -6.78 12.03
CA PRO A 308 -18.33 -5.83 12.89
C PRO A 308 -17.92 -4.38 12.65
N PHE A 309 -16.63 -4.11 12.37
CA PHE A 309 -16.19 -2.76 12.06
C PHE A 309 -16.77 -2.24 10.73
N LYS A 310 -16.90 -3.09 9.72
CA LYS A 310 -17.54 -2.75 8.45
C LYS A 310 -19.05 -2.48 8.61
N GLU A 311 -19.70 -3.24 9.48
CA GLU A 311 -21.14 -3.12 9.78
C GLU A 311 -21.47 -1.84 10.59
N MET A 312 -20.50 -1.24 11.29
CA MET A 312 -20.70 0.02 12.00
C MET A 312 -21.13 1.17 11.08
N GLY A 313 -20.72 1.17 9.79
CA GLY A 313 -21.06 2.23 8.83
C GLY A 313 -20.55 3.63 9.24
N THR A 314 -19.50 3.69 10.07
CA THR A 314 -18.92 4.94 10.58
C THR A 314 -17.49 5.10 10.09
N LYS A 315 -17.00 6.34 10.02
CA LYS A 315 -15.59 6.62 9.68
C LYS A 315 -14.60 5.87 10.59
N GLU A 316 -14.92 5.71 11.86
CA GLU A 316 -14.11 4.97 12.81
C GLU A 316 -14.09 3.46 12.48
N GLY A 317 -15.26 2.87 12.20
CA GLY A 317 -15.37 1.49 11.77
C GLY A 317 -14.60 1.21 10.49
N ASP A 318 -14.74 2.08 9.48
CA ASP A 318 -13.99 1.99 8.23
C ASP A 318 -12.48 2.08 8.46
N SER A 319 -12.04 2.98 9.32
CA SER A 319 -10.61 3.14 9.68
C SER A 319 -10.04 1.87 10.30
N LYS A 320 -10.75 1.26 11.27
CA LYS A 320 -10.35 0.01 11.93
C LYS A 320 -10.37 -1.18 10.97
N SER A 321 -11.43 -1.30 10.15
CA SER A 321 -11.52 -2.33 9.12
C SER A 321 -10.39 -2.24 8.10
N ASN A 322 -10.04 -1.02 7.67
CA ASN A 322 -8.91 -0.79 6.75
C ASN A 322 -7.56 -1.10 7.41
N ALA A 323 -7.38 -0.79 8.70
CA ALA A 323 -6.16 -1.18 9.41
C ALA A 323 -5.94 -2.70 9.38
N LEU A 324 -6.97 -3.48 9.71
CA LEU A 324 -6.92 -4.94 9.65
C LEU A 324 -6.68 -5.46 8.23
N LYS A 325 -7.30 -4.85 7.20
CA LYS A 325 -7.06 -5.21 5.78
C LYS A 325 -5.59 -5.03 5.40
N ILE A 326 -5.00 -3.91 5.79
CA ILE A 326 -3.59 -3.62 5.50
C ILE A 326 -2.68 -4.64 6.21
N MET A 327 -2.97 -4.96 7.48
CA MET A 327 -2.21 -5.95 8.24
C MET A 327 -2.23 -7.33 7.56
N VAL A 328 -3.40 -7.81 7.17
CA VAL A 328 -3.55 -9.11 6.47
C VAL A 328 -2.78 -9.12 5.14
N ASN A 329 -2.89 -8.06 4.35
CA ASN A 329 -2.22 -7.99 3.05
C ASN A 329 -0.69 -7.89 3.16
N THR A 330 -0.16 -7.37 4.27
CA THR A 330 1.30 -7.30 4.48
C THR A 330 1.92 -8.65 4.82
N PHE A 331 1.15 -9.64 5.25
CA PHE A 331 1.68 -10.97 5.61
C PHE A 331 2.39 -11.66 4.45
N TYR A 332 1.83 -11.57 3.23
CA TYR A 332 2.48 -12.13 2.06
C TYR A 332 3.88 -11.53 1.84
N GLY A 333 3.98 -10.20 1.75
CA GLY A 333 5.27 -9.53 1.54
C GLY A 333 6.28 -9.77 2.66
N ALA A 334 5.80 -9.91 3.89
CA ALA A 334 6.64 -10.23 5.04
C ALA A 334 7.16 -11.67 5.00
N ASN A 335 6.32 -12.63 4.63
CA ASN A 335 6.74 -14.04 4.55
C ASN A 335 7.79 -14.28 3.46
N THR A 336 7.79 -13.51 2.41
CA THR A 336 8.77 -13.63 1.32
C THR A 336 10.07 -12.86 1.58
N ASN A 337 10.14 -12.09 2.66
CA ASN A 337 11.30 -11.28 2.98
C ASN A 337 12.34 -12.09 3.78
N PRO A 338 13.54 -12.32 3.24
CA PRO A 338 14.58 -13.11 3.90
C PRO A 338 15.15 -12.45 5.17
N TYR A 339 14.86 -11.17 5.40
CA TYR A 339 15.30 -10.42 6.59
C TYR A 339 14.32 -10.50 7.76
N ILE A 340 13.17 -11.16 7.58
CA ILE A 340 12.19 -11.37 8.64
C ILE A 340 12.42 -12.76 9.25
N ASN A 341 12.42 -12.85 10.59
CA ASN A 341 12.71 -14.08 11.32
C ASN A 341 11.83 -15.27 10.93
N TYR A 342 10.60 -15.00 10.52
CA TYR A 342 9.60 -16.00 10.15
C TYR A 342 9.32 -15.99 8.64
N GLY A 343 10.15 -15.28 7.86
CA GLY A 343 10.02 -15.27 6.40
C GLY A 343 10.32 -16.68 5.85
N ASP A 344 9.45 -17.14 4.96
CA ASP A 344 9.58 -18.39 4.27
C ASP A 344 9.21 -18.25 2.80
N MET A 345 10.18 -18.55 1.95
CA MET A 345 10.00 -18.46 0.50
C MET A 345 9.00 -19.51 -0.01
N ALA A 346 8.94 -20.69 0.63
CA ALA A 346 8.01 -21.74 0.22
C ALA A 346 6.56 -21.27 0.28
N THR A 347 6.18 -20.64 1.39
CA THR A 347 4.83 -20.07 1.56
C THR A 347 4.50 -19.06 0.44
N GLY A 348 5.41 -18.12 0.17
CA GLY A 348 5.20 -17.10 -0.86
C GLY A 348 5.12 -17.69 -2.28
N LEU A 349 5.96 -18.66 -2.58
CA LEU A 349 5.98 -19.37 -3.86
C LEU A 349 4.67 -20.14 -4.11
N VAL A 350 4.16 -20.86 -3.09
CA VAL A 350 2.88 -21.56 -3.20
C VAL A 350 1.75 -20.56 -3.43
N ILE A 351 1.69 -19.48 -2.66
CA ILE A 351 0.64 -18.44 -2.81
C ILE A 351 0.61 -17.92 -4.25
N THR A 352 1.75 -17.49 -4.80
CA THR A 352 1.78 -16.94 -6.15
C THR A 352 1.57 -17.99 -7.23
N GLY A 353 2.08 -19.20 -7.05
CA GLY A 353 1.88 -20.32 -7.99
C GLY A 353 0.41 -20.72 -8.11
N VAL A 354 -0.27 -20.88 -6.98
CA VAL A 354 -1.70 -21.19 -6.93
C VAL A 354 -2.55 -20.01 -7.42
N ALA A 355 -2.15 -18.78 -7.09
CA ALA A 355 -2.82 -17.58 -7.60
C ALA A 355 -2.80 -17.54 -9.15
N ARG A 356 -1.65 -17.76 -9.77
CA ARG A 356 -1.55 -17.86 -11.23
C ARG A 356 -2.46 -18.95 -11.79
N TYR A 357 -2.41 -20.12 -11.18
CA TYR A 357 -3.23 -21.28 -11.59
C TYR A 357 -4.74 -20.96 -11.58
N ILE A 358 -5.23 -20.36 -10.49
CA ILE A 358 -6.65 -19.96 -10.38
C ILE A 358 -7.01 -18.90 -11.43
N LEU A 359 -6.14 -17.89 -11.62
CA LEU A 359 -6.39 -16.81 -12.58
C LEU A 359 -6.44 -17.33 -14.03
N GLU A 360 -5.51 -18.18 -14.41
CA GLU A 360 -5.49 -18.81 -15.75
C GLU A 360 -6.74 -19.64 -16.01
N HIS A 361 -7.23 -20.37 -15.00
CA HIS A 361 -8.48 -21.10 -15.10
C HIS A 361 -9.69 -20.15 -15.16
N ALA A 362 -9.70 -19.06 -14.40
CA ALA A 362 -10.76 -18.05 -14.49
C ALA A 362 -10.83 -17.45 -15.90
N ILE A 363 -9.70 -17.06 -16.46
CA ILE A 363 -9.61 -16.54 -17.84
C ILE A 363 -10.13 -17.57 -18.85
N GLY A 364 -9.68 -18.82 -18.75
CA GLY A 364 -10.12 -19.91 -19.65
C GLY A 364 -11.62 -20.20 -19.56
N LEU A 365 -12.18 -20.21 -18.35
CA LEU A 365 -13.61 -20.41 -18.11
C LEU A 365 -14.46 -19.25 -18.66
N LEU A 366 -14.00 -18.00 -18.45
CA LEU A 366 -14.69 -16.81 -18.97
C LEU A 366 -14.68 -16.79 -20.49
N ARG A 367 -13.55 -17.03 -21.14
CA ARG A 367 -13.45 -17.12 -22.60
C ARG A 367 -14.31 -18.21 -23.17
N LYS A 368 -14.33 -19.39 -22.55
CA LYS A 368 -15.18 -20.49 -22.98
C LYS A 368 -16.68 -20.19 -22.88
N LYS A 369 -17.12 -19.47 -21.83
CA LYS A 369 -18.54 -19.17 -21.59
C LYS A 369 -19.03 -17.94 -22.37
N TYR A 370 -18.20 -16.90 -22.46
CA TYR A 370 -18.62 -15.59 -22.96
C TYR A 370 -17.95 -15.19 -24.28
N GLY A 371 -17.04 -16.03 -24.80
CA GLY A 371 -16.31 -15.81 -26.04
C GLY A 371 -14.85 -15.44 -25.84
N GLU A 372 -14.00 -15.73 -26.81
CA GLU A 372 -12.55 -15.57 -26.72
C GLU A 372 -12.11 -14.15 -26.38
N LYS A 373 -12.79 -13.13 -26.90
CA LYS A 373 -12.52 -11.72 -26.66
C LYS A 373 -13.26 -11.13 -25.46
N SER A 374 -13.84 -11.95 -24.60
CA SER A 374 -14.58 -11.47 -23.42
C SER A 374 -13.67 -10.93 -22.32
N VAL A 375 -12.44 -11.43 -22.22
CA VAL A 375 -11.45 -11.02 -21.23
C VAL A 375 -10.56 -9.92 -21.80
N ILE A 376 -10.54 -8.76 -21.14
CA ILE A 376 -9.76 -7.58 -21.56
C ILE A 376 -8.36 -7.62 -20.95
N TYR A 377 -8.30 -7.77 -19.61
CA TYR A 377 -7.09 -7.59 -18.81
C TYR A 377 -7.12 -8.46 -17.56
N SER A 378 -5.96 -8.88 -17.10
CA SER A 378 -5.81 -9.53 -15.80
C SER A 378 -4.62 -8.95 -15.04
N HIS A 379 -4.78 -8.78 -13.75
CA HIS A 379 -3.72 -8.23 -12.91
C HIS A 379 -3.81 -8.81 -11.49
N THR A 380 -2.84 -9.63 -11.13
CA THR A 380 -2.61 -10.19 -9.78
C THR A 380 -3.81 -10.94 -9.18
N ASP A 381 -4.90 -10.26 -8.88
CA ASP A 381 -6.09 -10.71 -8.15
C ASP A 381 -7.40 -10.37 -8.88
N SER A 382 -7.32 -9.83 -10.09
CA SER A 382 -8.50 -9.38 -10.82
C SER A 382 -8.49 -9.78 -12.30
N VAL A 383 -9.68 -9.97 -12.86
CA VAL A 383 -9.92 -10.19 -14.27
C VAL A 383 -10.96 -9.19 -14.75
N TYR A 384 -10.63 -8.43 -15.78
CA TYR A 384 -11.54 -7.46 -16.41
C TYR A 384 -12.15 -8.06 -17.69
N THR A 385 -13.47 -7.90 -17.82
CA THR A 385 -14.23 -8.41 -18.98
C THR A 385 -15.05 -7.29 -19.60
N ASN A 386 -15.42 -7.47 -20.88
CA ASN A 386 -16.30 -6.55 -21.61
C ASN A 386 -17.79 -6.97 -21.55
N CYS A 387 -18.14 -7.90 -20.67
CA CYS A 387 -19.49 -8.42 -20.51
C CYS A 387 -19.81 -8.63 -19.01
N SER A 388 -21.09 -8.79 -18.69
CA SER A 388 -21.52 -9.22 -17.35
C SER A 388 -21.08 -10.66 -17.07
N VAL A 389 -20.64 -10.92 -15.86
CA VAL A 389 -20.13 -12.21 -15.40
C VAL A 389 -21.09 -12.79 -14.34
N ASP A 390 -21.38 -14.05 -14.46
CA ASP A 390 -22.02 -14.82 -13.38
C ASP A 390 -20.94 -15.24 -12.37
N VAL A 391 -20.74 -14.39 -11.37
CA VAL A 391 -19.65 -14.53 -10.38
C VAL A 391 -19.84 -15.78 -9.52
N ASP A 392 -21.08 -16.13 -9.19
CA ASP A 392 -21.37 -17.34 -8.42
C ASP A 392 -21.02 -18.60 -9.17
N TRP A 393 -21.36 -18.65 -10.47
CA TRP A 393 -20.97 -19.76 -11.34
C TRP A 393 -19.43 -19.88 -11.44
N LEU A 394 -18.74 -18.76 -11.65
CA LEU A 394 -17.29 -18.75 -11.76
C LEU A 394 -16.64 -19.22 -10.47
N THR A 395 -17.07 -18.70 -9.33
CA THR A 395 -16.58 -19.09 -8.00
C THR A 395 -16.75 -20.59 -7.77
N LYS A 396 -17.93 -21.14 -8.04
CA LYS A 396 -18.19 -22.58 -7.91
C LYS A 396 -17.28 -23.42 -8.79
N ARG A 397 -17.05 -22.99 -10.04
CA ARG A 397 -16.17 -23.72 -10.96
C ARG A 397 -14.71 -23.70 -10.53
N LEU A 398 -14.21 -22.57 -10.06
CA LEU A 398 -12.83 -22.45 -9.56
C LEU A 398 -12.61 -23.30 -8.30
N ARG A 399 -13.58 -23.32 -7.38
CA ARG A 399 -13.52 -24.19 -6.19
C ARG A 399 -13.43 -25.67 -6.56
N LEU A 400 -14.28 -26.13 -7.48
CA LEU A 400 -14.24 -27.53 -7.97
C LEU A 400 -12.90 -27.88 -8.65
N ILE A 401 -12.30 -26.96 -9.39
CA ILE A 401 -10.97 -27.16 -10.00
C ILE A 401 -9.90 -27.30 -8.91
N LEU A 402 -9.93 -26.44 -7.89
CA LEU A 402 -9.00 -26.52 -6.78
C LEU A 402 -9.13 -27.81 -5.99
N GLU A 403 -10.35 -28.22 -5.65
CA GLU A 403 -10.65 -29.47 -4.94
C GLU A 403 -10.19 -30.71 -5.71
N ALA A 404 -10.32 -30.68 -7.05
CA ALA A 404 -9.83 -31.75 -7.91
C ALA A 404 -8.29 -31.81 -8.02
N THR A 405 -7.60 -30.69 -7.80
CA THR A 405 -6.16 -30.56 -8.02
C THR A 405 -5.35 -30.64 -6.73
N ILE A 406 -5.87 -30.07 -5.64
CA ILE A 406 -5.16 -29.94 -4.35
C ILE A 406 -6.00 -30.61 -3.26
N PRO A 407 -5.55 -31.75 -2.73
CA PRO A 407 -6.23 -32.42 -1.61
C PRO A 407 -6.27 -31.52 -0.36
N ASN A 408 -7.31 -31.69 0.44
CA ASN A 408 -7.52 -30.98 1.71
C ASN A 408 -7.63 -29.46 1.58
N VAL A 409 -7.89 -28.92 0.39
CA VAL A 409 -8.10 -27.47 0.21
C VAL A 409 -9.44 -27.03 0.81
N GLU A 410 -9.42 -25.99 1.64
CA GLU A 410 -10.63 -25.31 2.13
C GLU A 410 -11.08 -24.26 1.10
N SER A 411 -11.71 -24.72 0.02
CA SER A 411 -12.03 -23.90 -1.15
C SER A 411 -13.00 -22.75 -0.88
N GLU A 412 -13.76 -22.80 0.21
CA GLU A 412 -14.70 -21.75 0.66
C GLU A 412 -14.04 -20.40 0.93
N TRP A 413 -12.73 -20.37 1.18
CA TRP A 413 -11.96 -19.13 1.31
C TRP A 413 -11.79 -18.40 -0.01
N ILE A 414 -11.89 -19.09 -1.15
CA ILE A 414 -11.83 -18.46 -2.48
C ILE A 414 -13.18 -17.83 -2.79
N ARG A 415 -13.22 -16.51 -2.79
CA ARG A 415 -14.41 -15.68 -3.02
C ARG A 415 -14.10 -14.61 -4.04
N LEU A 416 -15.10 -14.32 -4.87
CA LEU A 416 -15.04 -13.30 -5.90
C LEU A 416 -16.09 -12.23 -5.62
N ASP A 417 -15.71 -11.00 -5.83
CA ASP A 417 -16.57 -9.82 -5.85
C ASP A 417 -16.60 -9.24 -7.28
N GLU A 418 -17.57 -8.41 -7.62
CA GLU A 418 -17.58 -7.69 -8.90
C GLU A 418 -17.73 -6.19 -8.72
N ASP A 419 -16.98 -5.46 -9.52
CA ASP A 419 -17.13 -4.02 -9.71
C ASP A 419 -17.48 -3.73 -11.17
N VAL A 420 -18.53 -2.94 -11.38
CA VAL A 420 -19.01 -2.60 -12.72
C VAL A 420 -18.60 -1.17 -13.06
N TYR A 421 -17.89 -1.04 -14.16
CA TYR A 421 -17.52 0.26 -14.75
C TYR A 421 -18.26 0.45 -16.06
N GLN A 422 -18.43 1.70 -16.44
CA GLN A 422 -19.00 2.06 -17.74
C GLN A 422 -17.92 1.90 -18.82
N GLU A 423 -17.59 2.97 -19.53
CA GLU A 423 -16.55 2.95 -20.54
C GLU A 423 -15.15 2.82 -19.93
N GLY A 424 -14.25 2.23 -20.73
CA GLY A 424 -12.85 2.15 -20.35
C GLY A 424 -11.92 2.16 -21.53
N ILE A 425 -10.69 2.62 -21.32
CA ILE A 425 -9.62 2.57 -22.30
C ILE A 425 -8.40 1.86 -21.72
N TRP A 426 -7.94 0.84 -22.42
CA TRP A 426 -6.81 -0.01 -22.06
C TRP A 426 -5.65 0.26 -23.01
N ILE A 427 -4.60 0.91 -22.53
CA ILE A 427 -3.50 1.42 -23.37
C ILE A 427 -2.38 0.38 -23.43
N GLN A 428 -1.93 -0.05 -22.28
CA GLN A 428 -0.88 -1.08 -22.12
C GLN A 428 -0.97 -1.69 -20.73
N ILE A 429 -0.21 -2.75 -20.49
CA ILE A 429 -0.14 -3.38 -19.17
C ILE A 429 0.09 -2.33 -18.08
N GLY A 430 -0.81 -2.29 -17.10
CA GLY A 430 -0.76 -1.37 -15.96
C GLY A 430 -1.13 0.09 -16.27
N ASN A 431 -1.51 0.44 -17.51
CA ASN A 431 -1.96 1.79 -17.86
C ASN A 431 -3.32 1.76 -18.55
N TYR A 432 -4.35 2.21 -17.84
CA TYR A 432 -5.73 2.23 -18.30
C TYR A 432 -6.55 3.29 -17.54
N ALA A 433 -7.70 3.65 -18.10
CA ALA A 433 -8.66 4.55 -17.47
C ALA A 433 -10.08 3.98 -17.58
N LEU A 434 -10.85 4.08 -16.49
CA LEU A 434 -12.20 3.53 -16.37
C LEU A 434 -13.16 4.62 -15.89
N ARG A 435 -14.37 4.67 -16.45
CA ARG A 435 -15.46 5.52 -15.97
C ARG A 435 -16.24 4.76 -14.89
N ASN A 436 -16.31 5.35 -13.71
CA ASN A 436 -17.11 4.84 -12.59
C ASN A 436 -18.61 5.07 -12.82
N ALA A 437 -19.44 4.42 -12.02
CA ALA A 437 -20.90 4.58 -12.10
C ALA A 437 -21.38 6.03 -11.83
N ASP A 438 -20.65 6.81 -11.06
CA ASP A 438 -20.91 8.23 -10.77
C ASP A 438 -20.43 9.18 -11.88
N GLY A 439 -19.86 8.63 -12.96
CA GLY A 439 -19.35 9.39 -14.10
C GLY A 439 -17.89 9.86 -13.95
N SER A 440 -17.31 9.74 -12.78
CA SER A 440 -15.88 10.05 -12.56
C SER A 440 -14.96 9.08 -13.31
N ILE A 441 -13.76 9.54 -13.70
CA ILE A 441 -12.78 8.72 -14.40
C ILE A 441 -11.61 8.40 -13.47
N THR A 442 -11.40 7.11 -13.22
CA THR A 442 -10.23 6.61 -12.48
C THR A 442 -9.13 6.23 -13.46
N LYS A 443 -7.94 6.81 -13.29
CA LYS A 443 -6.76 6.58 -14.14
C LYS A 443 -5.72 5.74 -13.39
N HIS A 444 -5.26 4.67 -14.01
CA HIS A 444 -4.28 3.75 -13.45
C HIS A 444 -2.98 3.75 -14.27
N GLY A 445 -1.85 3.69 -13.56
CA GLY A 445 -0.54 3.48 -14.16
C GLY A 445 0.41 4.66 -14.11
N SER A 446 1.70 4.35 -14.36
CA SER A 446 2.80 5.31 -14.30
C SER A 446 2.70 6.43 -15.34
N THR A 447 2.05 6.16 -16.48
CA THR A 447 1.84 7.16 -17.53
C THR A 447 1.07 8.37 -17.02
N PHE A 448 0.09 8.17 -16.13
CA PHE A 448 -0.73 9.23 -15.52
C PHE A 448 -0.11 9.82 -14.25
N LYS A 449 0.73 9.04 -13.56
CA LYS A 449 1.19 9.30 -12.18
C LYS A 449 2.61 9.87 -12.11
N ALA A 450 3.41 9.80 -13.19
CA ALA A 450 4.81 10.17 -13.15
C ALA A 450 4.99 11.66 -12.79
N SER A 451 5.60 11.92 -11.64
CA SER A 451 5.96 13.28 -11.18
C SER A 451 6.97 13.98 -12.11
N THR A 452 7.74 13.20 -12.88
CA THR A 452 8.73 13.67 -13.83
C THR A 452 8.17 14.21 -15.16
N ARG A 453 6.86 14.04 -15.41
CA ARG A 453 6.21 14.56 -16.62
C ARG A 453 5.82 16.02 -16.42
N SER A 454 5.95 16.84 -17.47
CA SER A 454 5.51 18.24 -17.44
C SER A 454 4.00 18.34 -17.17
N ILE A 455 3.58 19.45 -16.60
CA ILE A 455 2.15 19.75 -16.37
C ILE A 455 1.41 19.72 -17.70
N PHE A 456 1.96 20.33 -18.73
CA PHE A 456 1.43 20.33 -20.08
C PHE A 456 1.15 18.91 -20.62
N TYR A 457 2.14 18.00 -20.50
CA TYR A 457 1.95 16.60 -20.94
C TYR A 457 0.77 15.93 -20.22
N LYS A 458 0.62 16.18 -18.91
CA LYS A 458 -0.48 15.62 -18.13
C LYS A 458 -1.83 16.17 -18.58
N GLN A 459 -1.92 17.46 -18.80
CA GLN A 459 -3.16 18.12 -19.28
C GLN A 459 -3.59 17.62 -20.65
N VAL A 460 -2.64 17.50 -21.59
CA VAL A 460 -2.92 16.95 -22.93
C VAL A 460 -3.38 15.49 -22.84
N LEU A 461 -2.69 14.67 -22.03
CA LEU A 461 -3.07 13.28 -21.85
C LEU A 461 -4.45 13.14 -21.20
N ASP A 462 -4.76 13.97 -20.21
CA ASP A 462 -6.06 13.97 -19.54
C ASP A 462 -7.18 14.34 -20.52
N LYS A 463 -7.00 15.42 -21.30
CA LYS A 463 -7.96 15.80 -22.36
C LYS A 463 -8.17 14.70 -23.41
N LEU A 464 -7.07 14.05 -23.84
CA LEU A 464 -7.13 12.94 -24.79
C LEU A 464 -7.93 11.73 -24.25
N ILE A 465 -7.68 11.35 -23.00
CA ILE A 465 -8.37 10.23 -22.35
C ILE A 465 -9.88 10.55 -22.21
N ASP A 466 -10.19 11.71 -21.68
CA ASP A 466 -11.58 12.15 -21.47
C ASP A 466 -12.33 12.20 -22.80
N ALA A 467 -11.75 12.82 -23.84
CA ALA A 467 -12.33 12.86 -25.17
C ALA A 467 -12.47 11.48 -25.83
N ARG A 468 -11.50 10.57 -25.60
CA ARG A 468 -11.56 9.20 -26.11
C ARG A 468 -12.65 8.39 -25.45
N ILE A 469 -12.80 8.50 -24.14
CA ILE A 469 -13.88 7.86 -23.39
C ILE A 469 -15.25 8.42 -23.80
N ASP A 470 -15.35 9.73 -24.03
CA ASP A 470 -16.56 10.38 -24.52
C ASP A 470 -16.82 10.16 -26.01
N ASN A 471 -15.94 9.44 -26.71
CA ASN A 471 -15.98 9.23 -28.16
C ASN A 471 -16.02 10.54 -28.99
N LYS A 472 -15.31 11.56 -28.51
CA LYS A 472 -15.23 12.91 -29.10
C LYS A 472 -13.93 13.20 -29.84
N VAL A 473 -13.09 12.20 -30.04
CA VAL A 473 -11.82 12.35 -30.79
C VAL A 473 -12.12 12.38 -32.28
N ASP A 474 -12.16 13.58 -32.82
CA ASP A 474 -12.23 13.85 -34.27
C ASP A 474 -11.05 14.74 -34.69
N ASN A 475 -10.98 15.08 -35.97
CA ASN A 475 -9.92 15.93 -36.52
C ASN A 475 -9.91 17.32 -35.87
N LYS A 476 -11.09 17.86 -35.54
CA LYS A 476 -11.22 19.18 -34.90
C LYS A 476 -10.64 19.15 -33.50
N PHE A 477 -10.91 18.11 -32.72
CA PHE A 477 -10.33 17.90 -31.39
C PHE A 477 -8.80 17.76 -31.46
N ILE A 478 -8.28 17.08 -32.49
CA ILE A 478 -6.84 16.93 -32.69
C ILE A 478 -6.22 18.30 -33.01
N ASP A 479 -6.84 19.10 -33.87
CA ASP A 479 -6.38 20.45 -34.21
C ASP A 479 -6.39 21.39 -32.97
N GLU A 480 -7.41 21.30 -32.12
CA GLU A 480 -7.49 22.03 -30.84
C GLU A 480 -6.37 21.62 -29.85
N LEU A 481 -5.92 20.37 -29.86
CA LEU A 481 -4.78 19.93 -29.04
C LEU A 481 -3.43 20.49 -29.50
N TYR A 482 -3.32 20.88 -30.78
CA TYR A 482 -2.12 21.53 -31.32
C TYR A 482 -2.16 23.05 -31.19
N ASP A 483 -3.28 23.62 -30.80
CA ASP A 483 -3.42 25.04 -30.48
C ASP A 483 -2.95 25.29 -29.05
N PHE A 484 -1.66 25.62 -28.93
CA PHE A 484 -0.98 25.81 -27.63
C PHE A 484 -1.51 26.99 -26.82
N ASP A 485 -2.22 27.94 -27.46
CA ASP A 485 -2.82 29.11 -26.79
C ASP A 485 -4.16 28.76 -26.10
N SER A 486 -4.74 27.59 -26.40
CA SER A 486 -5.99 27.10 -25.82
C SER A 486 -5.80 26.15 -24.63
N LEU A 487 -4.55 25.81 -24.31
CA LEU A 487 -4.15 24.88 -23.25
C LEU A 487 -3.59 25.59 -22.04
#